data_7a40097ccf34012d9bda5728f487bd64
#
_entry.id   7a40097ccf34012d9bda5728f487bd64
#
_cell.length_a   1.000
_cell.length_b   1.000
_cell.length_c   1.000
_cell.angle_alpha   90.00
_cell.angle_beta   90.00
_cell.angle_gamma   90.00
#
_symmetry.space_group_name_H-M   'P 1'
#
loop_
_entity.id
_entity.type
_entity.pdbx_description
1 polymer ?
#
loop_
_entity_poly.entity_id
_entity_poly.type
_entity_poly.pdbx_seq_one_letter_code
_entity_poly.pdbx_strand_id
1 'polypeptide(L)'
;RYYKEIFLIDRQNYQIPCKNFIESLVWTFKYYFSECSSWNWYYKYRHAPPFEDLCKYLENDLEDINNIRFKKTVPYTPFRQLFTVLPQASANLMPNSYNKLILSGDIRIASYFPIDFKVDTLFNIFYWQCLPILPIIDNDLIFKIIKKLELTKDEKQRNKKTDIFKNF
;
A
#
# COMPACT_ATOMS: atom_id res chain seq x y z
N ARG A 1 7.89 -24.80 5.40
CA ARG A 1 8.88 -24.03 4.65
C ARG A 1 8.23 -22.79 4.05
N TYR A 2 7.17 -22.91 3.19
CA TYR A 2 6.50 -21.78 2.51
C TYR A 2 6.11 -20.63 3.47
N TYR A 3 5.42 -20.91 4.56
CA TYR A 3 5.00 -19.87 5.52
C TYR A 3 6.16 -19.14 6.18
N LYS A 4 7.23 -19.84 6.54
CA LYS A 4 8.43 -19.21 7.14
C LYS A 4 9.17 -18.30 6.18
N GLU A 5 9.26 -18.68 4.91
CA GLU A 5 10.02 -17.95 3.89
C GLU A 5 9.21 -16.77 3.31
N ILE A 6 7.92 -16.97 3.07
CA ILE A 6 7.05 -16.02 2.36
C ILE A 6 6.29 -15.09 3.31
N PHE A 7 5.72 -15.66 4.37
CA PHE A 7 4.89 -14.91 5.31
C PHE A 7 5.64 -14.53 6.60
N LEU A 8 6.85 -15.07 6.82
CA LEU A 8 7.66 -14.90 8.03
C LEU A 8 6.93 -15.31 9.31
N ILE A 9 6.07 -16.32 9.21
CA ILE A 9 5.30 -16.88 10.32
C ILE A 9 5.41 -18.41 10.36
N ASP A 10 5.06 -19.01 11.48
CA ASP A 10 4.91 -20.44 11.58
C ASP A 10 3.60 -20.91 10.91
N ARG A 11 3.62 -22.13 10.33
CA ARG A 11 2.47 -22.70 9.60
C ARG A 11 1.21 -22.80 10.47
N GLN A 12 1.35 -22.99 11.77
CA GLN A 12 0.22 -23.04 12.70
C GLN A 12 -0.62 -21.75 12.71
N ASN A 13 -0.04 -20.62 12.29
CA ASN A 13 -0.68 -19.30 12.20
C ASN A 13 -1.21 -18.99 10.78
N TYR A 14 -1.48 -20.03 9.95
CA TYR A 14 -1.90 -19.88 8.56
C TYR A 14 -3.17 -19.03 8.39
N GLN A 15 -4.03 -18.98 9.42
CA GLN A 15 -5.26 -18.18 9.39
C GLN A 15 -4.99 -16.68 9.17
N ILE A 16 -3.85 -16.15 9.65
CA ILE A 16 -3.54 -14.72 9.55
C ILE A 16 -3.42 -14.26 8.08
N PRO A 17 -2.56 -14.86 7.21
CA PRO A 17 -2.53 -14.50 5.80
C PRO A 17 -3.79 -14.92 5.04
N CYS A 18 -4.45 -16.04 5.41
CA CYS A 18 -5.71 -16.44 4.80
C CYS A 18 -6.80 -15.38 5.03
N LYS A 19 -6.98 -14.92 6.26
CA LYS A 19 -7.90 -13.84 6.60
C LYS A 19 -7.61 -12.57 5.78
N ASN A 20 -6.35 -12.14 5.75
CA ASN A 20 -5.98 -10.93 5.02
C ASN A 20 -6.16 -11.09 3.49
N PHE A 21 -6.00 -12.29 2.95
CA PHE A 21 -6.29 -12.58 1.56
C PHE A 21 -7.80 -12.50 1.26
N ILE A 22 -8.64 -13.09 2.10
CA ILE A 22 -10.11 -13.01 1.96
C ILE A 22 -10.59 -11.55 2.12
N GLU A 23 -10.04 -10.81 3.08
CA GLU A 23 -10.28 -9.35 3.19
C GLU A 23 -9.95 -8.63 1.87
N SER A 24 -8.87 -9.03 1.16
CA SER A 24 -8.52 -8.41 -0.12
C SER A 24 -9.57 -8.67 -1.21
N LEU A 25 -10.11 -9.87 -1.26
CA LEU A 25 -11.18 -10.20 -2.19
C LEU A 25 -12.46 -9.42 -1.89
N VAL A 26 -12.83 -9.33 -0.61
CA VAL A 26 -14.02 -8.55 -0.17
C VAL A 26 -13.81 -7.05 -0.46
N TRP A 27 -12.60 -6.51 -0.21
CA TRP A 27 -12.29 -5.12 -0.53
C TRP A 27 -12.40 -4.85 -2.03
N THR A 28 -11.82 -5.73 -2.86
CA THR A 28 -11.87 -5.64 -4.32
C THR A 28 -13.29 -5.72 -4.84
N PHE A 29 -14.09 -6.66 -4.33
CA PHE A 29 -15.50 -6.78 -4.70
C PHE A 29 -16.27 -5.49 -4.40
N LYS A 30 -16.14 -4.95 -3.18
CA LYS A 30 -16.79 -3.70 -2.80
C LYS A 30 -16.34 -2.52 -3.66
N TYR A 31 -15.05 -2.45 -3.99
CA TYR A 31 -14.50 -1.39 -4.84
C TYR A 31 -15.13 -1.38 -6.24
N TYR A 32 -15.35 -2.54 -6.83
CA TYR A 32 -15.95 -2.64 -8.18
C TYR A 32 -17.48 -2.53 -8.19
N PHE A 33 -18.16 -3.04 -7.18
CA PHE A 33 -19.62 -3.19 -7.21
C PHE A 33 -20.37 -2.26 -6.24
N SER A 34 -19.66 -1.47 -5.45
CA SER A 34 -20.25 -0.55 -4.48
C SER A 34 -19.42 0.73 -4.38
N GLU A 35 -18.59 0.84 -3.35
CA GLU A 35 -17.71 2.00 -3.12
C GLU A 35 -16.35 1.55 -2.57
N CYS A 36 -15.34 2.42 -2.66
CA CYS A 36 -14.05 2.17 -2.01
C CYS A 36 -14.23 2.14 -0.48
N SER A 37 -14.18 0.95 0.09
CA SER A 37 -14.39 0.74 1.53
C SER A 37 -13.32 1.38 2.40
N SER A 38 -12.07 1.45 1.91
CA SER A 38 -10.95 2.08 2.59
C SER A 38 -9.83 2.40 1.61
N TRP A 39 -9.38 3.64 1.59
CA TRP A 39 -8.26 4.10 0.75
C TRP A 39 -6.89 3.76 1.34
N ASN A 40 -6.83 3.34 2.61
CA ASN A 40 -5.59 2.99 3.29
C ASN A 40 -5.42 1.48 3.46
N TRP A 41 -6.45 0.70 3.12
CA TRP A 41 -6.36 -0.74 3.22
C TRP A 41 -5.58 -1.31 2.04
N TYR A 42 -4.73 -2.30 2.30
CA TYR A 42 -3.98 -3.05 1.29
C TYR A 42 -3.70 -4.47 1.78
N TYR A 43 -3.50 -5.39 0.86
CA TYR A 43 -3.02 -6.73 1.17
C TYR A 43 -1.56 -6.68 1.65
N LYS A 44 -1.30 -7.22 2.85
CA LYS A 44 -0.02 -7.04 3.54
C LYS A 44 1.13 -7.91 3.03
N TYR A 45 0.82 -8.91 2.22
CA TYR A 45 1.79 -9.88 1.73
C TYR A 45 1.98 -9.76 0.23
N ARG A 46 3.05 -10.37 -0.32
CA ARG A 46 3.33 -10.36 -1.76
C ARG A 46 2.72 -11.55 -2.48
N HIS A 47 2.53 -12.67 -1.77
CA HIS A 47 2.04 -13.93 -2.32
C HIS A 47 0.75 -14.37 -1.64
N ALA A 48 -0.07 -15.10 -2.39
CA ALA A 48 -1.28 -15.71 -1.84
C ALA A 48 -0.93 -16.89 -0.93
N PRO A 49 -1.74 -17.18 0.12
CA PRO A 49 -1.63 -18.41 0.86
C PRO A 49 -1.98 -19.62 -0.02
N PRO A 50 -1.51 -20.84 0.34
CA PRO A 50 -1.89 -22.06 -0.36
C PRO A 50 -3.41 -22.26 -0.39
N PHE A 51 -3.92 -22.72 -1.53
CA PHE A 51 -5.36 -22.90 -1.73
C PHE A 51 -5.99 -23.86 -0.71
N GLU A 52 -5.27 -24.93 -0.34
CA GLU A 52 -5.70 -25.87 0.69
C GLU A 52 -5.96 -25.17 2.04
N ASP A 53 -5.06 -24.28 2.44
CA ASP A 53 -5.18 -23.57 3.71
C ASP A 53 -6.28 -22.48 3.65
N LEU A 54 -6.51 -21.90 2.46
CA LEU A 54 -7.67 -21.02 2.24
C LEU A 54 -9.00 -21.77 2.38
N CYS A 55 -9.12 -22.98 1.81
CA CYS A 55 -10.32 -23.80 1.96
C CYS A 55 -10.57 -24.14 3.44
N LYS A 56 -9.54 -24.59 4.15
CA LYS A 56 -9.65 -24.86 5.60
C LYS A 56 -10.08 -23.63 6.40
N TYR A 57 -9.55 -22.46 6.07
CA TYR A 57 -9.95 -21.22 6.72
C TYR A 57 -11.42 -20.89 6.45
N LEU A 58 -11.86 -21.01 5.20
CA LEU A 58 -13.24 -20.76 4.82
C LEU A 58 -14.25 -21.71 5.49
N GLU A 59 -13.89 -22.99 5.65
CA GLU A 59 -14.74 -23.99 6.31
C GLU A 59 -14.92 -23.71 7.81
N ASN A 60 -13.88 -23.21 8.46
CA ASN A 60 -13.87 -23.03 9.92
C ASN A 60 -14.34 -21.63 10.38
N ASP A 61 -14.17 -20.60 9.55
CA ASP A 61 -14.32 -19.21 9.94
C ASP A 61 -15.32 -18.42 9.06
N LEU A 62 -16.35 -19.08 8.52
CA LEU A 62 -17.37 -18.45 7.65
C LEU A 62 -18.05 -17.23 8.29
N GLU A 63 -18.27 -17.23 9.59
CA GLU A 63 -18.88 -16.10 10.31
C GLU A 63 -18.00 -14.85 10.28
N ASP A 64 -16.69 -15.03 10.36
CA ASP A 64 -15.72 -13.95 10.29
C ASP A 64 -15.78 -13.21 8.94
N ILE A 65 -16.03 -13.93 7.85
CA ILE A 65 -16.10 -13.37 6.49
C ILE A 65 -17.27 -12.41 6.34
N ASN A 66 -18.44 -12.78 6.84
CA ASN A 66 -19.65 -11.95 6.80
C ASN A 66 -19.51 -10.68 7.64
N ASN A 67 -18.59 -10.69 8.60
CA ASN A 67 -18.33 -9.60 9.52
C ASN A 67 -17.15 -8.72 9.13
N ILE A 68 -16.50 -8.95 7.97
CA ILE A 68 -15.39 -8.11 7.50
C ILE A 68 -15.87 -6.65 7.34
N ARG A 69 -15.23 -5.77 8.11
CA ARG A 69 -15.47 -4.32 8.08
C ARG A 69 -14.16 -3.59 7.87
N PHE A 70 -14.19 -2.58 7.01
CA PHE A 70 -13.03 -1.72 6.76
C PHE A 70 -13.21 -0.38 7.44
N LYS A 71 -12.15 0.13 8.03
CA LYS A 71 -12.14 1.49 8.54
C LYS A 71 -12.22 2.45 7.35
N LYS A 72 -13.33 3.18 7.23
CA LYS A 72 -13.52 4.16 6.15
C LYS A 72 -12.45 5.25 6.26
N THR A 73 -11.79 5.53 5.17
CA THR A 73 -10.74 6.54 5.05
C THR A 73 -10.97 7.37 3.79
N VAL A 74 -10.24 8.47 3.67
CA VAL A 74 -10.32 9.36 2.51
C VAL A 74 -9.08 9.21 1.64
N PRO A 75 -9.17 9.42 0.31
CA PRO A 75 -8.03 9.36 -0.57
C PRO A 75 -6.96 10.38 -0.18
N TYR A 76 -5.72 10.11 -0.52
CA TYR A 76 -4.62 11.03 -0.31
C TYR A 76 -4.77 12.27 -1.21
N THR A 77 -4.13 13.38 -0.81
CA THR A 77 -3.96 14.52 -1.71
C THR A 77 -2.98 14.15 -2.83
N PRO A 78 -3.07 14.80 -4.02
CA PRO A 78 -2.20 14.46 -5.15
C PRO A 78 -0.71 14.41 -4.81
N PHE A 79 -0.19 15.43 -4.13
CA PHE A 79 1.24 15.44 -3.80
C PHE A 79 1.62 14.40 -2.75
N ARG A 80 0.72 14.06 -1.82
CA ARG A 80 0.97 12.95 -0.90
C ARG A 80 1.02 11.63 -1.64
N GLN A 81 0.12 11.39 -2.60
CA GLN A 81 0.12 10.20 -3.43
C GLN A 81 1.41 10.09 -4.24
N LEU A 82 1.80 11.16 -4.93
CA LEU A 82 3.04 11.19 -5.70
C LEU A 82 4.27 10.96 -4.83
N PHE A 83 4.33 11.55 -3.64
CA PHE A 83 5.44 11.36 -2.70
C PHE A 83 5.62 9.90 -2.28
N THR A 84 4.54 9.13 -2.21
CA THR A 84 4.60 7.71 -1.82
C THR A 84 4.92 6.75 -2.97
N VAL A 85 4.78 7.18 -4.23
CA VAL A 85 4.95 6.29 -5.39
C VAL A 85 6.13 6.65 -6.29
N LEU A 86 6.62 7.89 -6.26
CA LEU A 86 7.72 8.32 -7.10
C LEU A 86 9.08 7.88 -6.53
N PRO A 87 10.00 7.37 -7.37
CA PRO A 87 11.37 7.09 -6.96
C PRO A 87 12.16 8.39 -6.75
N GLN A 88 13.28 8.31 -6.04
CA GLN A 88 14.17 9.45 -5.80
C GLN A 88 14.60 10.18 -7.09
N ALA A 89 14.87 9.43 -8.16
CA ALA A 89 15.25 9.98 -9.47
C ALA A 89 14.18 10.92 -10.07
N SER A 90 12.91 10.79 -9.64
CA SER A 90 11.79 11.61 -10.10
C SER A 90 11.44 12.74 -9.11
N ALA A 91 12.26 13.02 -8.12
CA ALA A 91 12.01 14.05 -7.10
C ALA A 91 11.80 15.46 -7.71
N ASN A 92 12.39 15.73 -8.88
CA ASN A 92 12.23 17.00 -9.60
C ASN A 92 10.81 17.23 -10.13
N LEU A 93 9.96 16.20 -10.20
CA LEU A 93 8.55 16.32 -10.59
C LEU A 93 7.66 16.81 -9.42
N MET A 94 8.21 16.83 -8.21
CA MET A 94 7.52 17.27 -7.01
C MET A 94 7.72 18.78 -6.76
N PRO A 95 6.82 19.41 -5.97
CA PRO A 95 7.05 20.75 -5.46
C PRO A 95 8.44 20.89 -4.81
N ASN A 96 9.03 22.08 -4.90
CA ASN A 96 10.39 22.32 -4.43
C ASN A 96 10.61 21.92 -2.95
N SER A 97 9.63 22.15 -2.08
CA SER A 97 9.69 21.72 -0.67
C SER A 97 9.75 20.21 -0.50
N TYR A 98 9.03 19.46 -1.33
CA TYR A 98 9.05 17.98 -1.34
C TYR A 98 10.36 17.46 -1.95
N ASN A 99 10.80 18.05 -3.06
CA ASN A 99 12.08 17.71 -3.68
C ASN A 99 13.22 17.84 -2.67
N LYS A 100 13.33 18.99 -2.01
CA LYS A 100 14.32 19.23 -0.96
C LYS A 100 14.25 18.18 0.15
N LEU A 101 13.05 17.78 0.56
CA LEU A 101 12.86 16.75 1.58
C LEU A 101 13.37 15.38 1.12
N ILE A 102 13.04 14.96 -0.11
CA ILE A 102 13.50 13.69 -0.69
C ILE A 102 15.04 13.64 -0.78
N LEU A 103 15.65 14.75 -1.18
CA LEU A 103 17.10 14.86 -1.38
C LEU A 103 17.87 15.25 -0.10
N SER A 104 17.18 15.55 1.00
CA SER A 104 17.81 16.05 2.24
C SER A 104 18.73 15.06 2.94
N GLY A 105 18.62 13.76 2.64
CA GLY A 105 19.32 12.70 3.37
C GLY A 105 18.77 12.47 4.79
N ASP A 106 17.65 13.06 5.15
CA ASP A 106 16.97 12.76 6.45
C ASP A 106 16.71 11.26 6.54
N ILE A 107 17.33 10.59 7.51
CA ILE A 107 17.29 9.14 7.67
C ILE A 107 15.86 8.59 7.77
N ARG A 108 14.92 9.38 8.29
CA ARG A 108 13.50 9.01 8.40
C ARG A 108 12.80 8.91 7.06
N ILE A 109 13.31 9.62 6.06
CA ILE A 109 12.74 9.71 4.70
C ILE A 109 13.60 8.96 3.69
N ALA A 110 14.93 9.07 3.79
CA ALA A 110 15.85 8.46 2.84
C ALA A 110 15.66 6.94 2.71
N SER A 111 15.28 6.26 3.81
CA SER A 111 14.99 4.82 3.79
C SER A 111 13.81 4.44 2.90
N TYR A 112 12.88 5.35 2.60
CA TYR A 112 11.74 5.09 1.72
C TYR A 112 12.05 5.29 0.23
N PHE A 113 13.20 5.86 -0.09
CA PHE A 113 13.66 6.12 -1.45
C PHE A 113 14.97 5.37 -1.75
N PRO A 114 14.97 4.02 -1.69
CA PRO A 114 16.19 3.25 -1.95
C PRO A 114 16.63 3.44 -3.42
N ILE A 115 17.92 3.60 -3.63
CA ILE A 115 18.52 3.62 -4.97
C ILE A 115 18.60 2.19 -5.51
N ASP A 116 19.00 1.25 -4.64
CA ASP A 116 19.06 -0.17 -4.95
C ASP A 116 18.02 -0.95 -4.14
N PHE A 117 17.39 -1.93 -4.75
CA PHE A 117 16.39 -2.78 -4.11
C PHE A 117 16.46 -4.22 -4.65
N LYS A 118 16.10 -5.16 -3.81
CA LYS A 118 15.95 -6.56 -4.21
C LYS A 118 14.65 -6.75 -4.98
N VAL A 119 14.61 -7.77 -5.82
CA VAL A 119 13.44 -8.15 -6.61
C VAL A 119 12.98 -9.54 -6.19
N ASP A 120 11.70 -9.68 -5.94
CA ASP A 120 11.07 -10.96 -5.67
C ASP A 120 10.78 -11.66 -7.00
N THR A 121 11.52 -12.73 -7.26
CA THR A 121 11.44 -13.54 -8.49
C THR A 121 10.62 -14.81 -8.30
N LEU A 122 10.06 -15.03 -7.11
CA LEU A 122 9.39 -16.28 -6.79
C LEU A 122 8.15 -16.49 -7.68
N PHE A 123 8.06 -17.66 -8.30
CA PHE A 123 7.01 -18.04 -9.25
C PHE A 123 6.91 -17.20 -10.54
N ASN A 124 7.87 -16.33 -10.80
CA ASN A 124 7.89 -15.50 -12.00
C ASN A 124 8.93 -16.04 -13.00
N ILE A 125 8.51 -16.18 -14.26
CA ILE A 125 9.36 -16.64 -15.36
C ILE A 125 10.13 -15.44 -15.96
N PHE A 126 9.45 -14.31 -16.09
CA PHE A 126 10.04 -13.12 -16.72
C PHE A 126 10.32 -12.03 -15.68
N TYR A 127 11.44 -11.35 -15.84
CA TYR A 127 11.88 -10.29 -14.93
C TYR A 127 10.85 -9.15 -14.75
N TRP A 128 10.13 -8.79 -15.81
CA TRP A 128 9.09 -7.77 -15.76
C TRP A 128 7.85 -8.16 -14.92
N GLN A 129 7.69 -9.44 -14.60
CA GLN A 129 6.64 -9.92 -13.70
C GLN A 129 7.05 -9.82 -12.23
N CYS A 130 8.34 -9.63 -11.97
CA CYS A 130 8.88 -9.64 -10.62
C CYS A 130 8.52 -8.37 -9.85
N LEU A 131 8.36 -8.49 -8.54
CA LEU A 131 7.97 -7.38 -7.67
C LEU A 131 9.20 -6.80 -6.96
N PRO A 132 9.41 -5.48 -6.95
CA PRO A 132 10.45 -4.87 -6.15
C PRO A 132 10.16 -5.03 -4.67
N ILE A 133 11.19 -5.36 -3.89
CA ILE A 133 11.13 -5.44 -2.44
C ILE A 133 11.46 -4.07 -1.88
N LEU A 134 10.43 -3.24 -1.69
CA LEU A 134 10.55 -1.89 -1.19
C LEU A 134 10.22 -1.82 0.31
N PRO A 135 10.74 -0.84 1.03
CA PRO A 135 10.40 -0.58 2.42
C PRO A 135 8.89 -0.28 2.57
N ILE A 136 8.32 -0.74 3.68
CA ILE A 136 6.95 -0.38 4.03
C ILE A 136 6.95 1.06 4.54
N ILE A 137 6.10 1.88 3.93
CA ILE A 137 5.99 3.30 4.25
C ILE A 137 5.15 3.49 5.50
N ASP A 138 5.70 4.18 6.52
CA ASP A 138 4.91 4.69 7.63
C ASP A 138 4.13 5.94 7.18
N ASN A 139 2.87 5.72 6.82
CA ASN A 139 1.99 6.75 6.31
C ASN A 139 1.71 7.87 7.33
N ASP A 140 1.70 7.57 8.62
CA ASP A 140 1.44 8.56 9.67
C ASP A 140 2.64 9.46 9.89
N LEU A 141 3.85 8.88 9.88
CA LEU A 141 5.09 9.64 9.94
C LEU A 141 5.21 10.57 8.73
N ILE A 142 5.03 10.03 7.53
CA ILE A 142 5.10 10.82 6.29
C ILE A 142 4.07 11.95 6.31
N PHE A 143 2.84 11.67 6.71
CA PHE A 143 1.80 12.69 6.78
C PHE A 143 2.17 13.84 7.75
N LYS A 144 2.73 13.52 8.93
CA LYS A 144 3.18 14.52 9.90
C LYS A 144 4.29 15.41 9.35
N ILE A 145 5.21 14.84 8.56
CA ILE A 145 6.33 15.57 7.95
C ILE A 145 5.82 16.45 6.80
N ILE A 146 5.06 15.87 5.86
CA ILE A 146 4.55 16.56 4.67
C ILE A 146 3.64 17.75 5.05
N LYS A 147 2.82 17.58 6.10
CA LYS A 147 1.91 18.64 6.56
C LYS A 147 2.63 19.95 6.96
N LYS A 148 3.92 19.85 7.30
CA LYS A 148 4.75 21.01 7.68
C LYS A 148 5.40 21.72 6.49
N LEU A 149 5.31 21.13 5.28
CA LEU A 149 5.93 21.69 4.09
C LEU A 149 5.13 22.88 3.57
N GLU A 150 5.83 23.93 3.23
CA GLU A 150 5.24 25.11 2.61
C GLU A 150 5.04 24.86 1.11
N LEU A 151 3.87 25.26 0.63
CA LEU A 151 3.48 25.19 -0.77
C LEU A 151 3.08 26.60 -1.25
N THR A 152 3.43 26.92 -2.48
CA THR A 152 2.95 28.13 -3.18
C THR A 152 1.43 28.10 -3.37
N LYS A 153 0.83 29.23 -3.76
CA LYS A 153 -0.62 29.29 -4.03
C LYS A 153 -1.04 28.31 -5.13
N ASP A 154 -0.27 28.22 -6.22
CA ASP A 154 -0.54 27.34 -7.35
C ASP A 154 -0.39 25.86 -6.97
N GLU A 155 0.64 25.53 -6.18
CA GLU A 155 0.84 24.18 -5.67
C GLU A 155 -0.28 23.75 -4.72
N LYS A 156 -0.75 24.67 -3.85
CA LYS A 156 -1.93 24.41 -3.01
C LYS A 156 -3.18 24.14 -3.85
N GLN A 157 -3.37 24.88 -4.95
CA GLN A 157 -4.50 24.64 -5.84
C GLN A 157 -4.41 23.28 -6.52
N ARG A 158 -3.23 22.89 -7.04
CA ARG A 158 -2.99 21.57 -7.65
C ARG A 158 -3.11 20.41 -6.65
N ASN A 159 -2.84 20.67 -5.37
CA ASN A 159 -2.93 19.66 -4.30
C ASN A 159 -4.35 19.50 -3.72
N LYS A 160 -5.33 20.25 -4.22
CA LYS A 160 -6.72 20.06 -3.81
C LYS A 160 -7.24 18.75 -4.37
N LYS A 161 -8.01 18.03 -3.56
CA LYS A 161 -8.79 16.89 -4.02
C LYS A 161 -9.82 17.41 -5.01
N THR A 162 -9.81 16.87 -6.21
CA THR A 162 -10.86 17.10 -7.18
C THR A 162 -12.01 16.16 -6.84
N ASP A 163 -13.16 16.69 -6.49
CA ASP A 163 -14.40 15.91 -6.32
C ASP A 163 -14.89 15.45 -7.70
N ILE A 164 -14.15 14.53 -8.34
CA ILE A 164 -14.47 14.00 -9.67
C ILE A 164 -15.78 13.18 -9.63
N PHE A 165 -16.16 12.69 -8.45
CA PHE A 165 -17.34 11.83 -8.26
C PHE A 165 -18.65 12.54 -7.90
N LYS A 166 -18.70 13.87 -7.95
CA LYS A 166 -19.97 14.60 -7.71
C LYS A 166 -20.89 14.67 -8.92
N ASN A 167 -20.45 14.20 -10.09
CA ASN A 167 -21.20 14.32 -11.35
C ASN A 167 -21.51 12.97 -12.02
N PHE A 168 -21.50 11.87 -11.26
CA PHE A 168 -21.99 10.57 -11.72
C PHE A 168 -23.06 10.03 -10.78
#